data_71d34b882ce89caa209fd9555bdea42d
#
_entry.id   71d34b882ce89caa209fd9555bdea42d
#
_cell.length_a   1.000
_cell.length_b   1.000
_cell.length_c   1.000
_cell.angle_alpha   90.00
_cell.angle_beta   90.00
_cell.angle_gamma   90.00
#
_symmetry.space_group_name_H-M   'P 1'
#
loop_
_entity.id
_entity.type
_entity.pdbx_description
1 polymer ?
#
loop_
_entity_poly.entity_id
_entity_poly.type
_entity_poly.pdbx_seq_one_letter_code
_entity_poly.pdbx_strand_id
1 'polypeptide(L)'
;MKTKKSKSITAFKGFNKDLKCRDFQFEIGKTFAHEGEVKACNSGFHSCVNPMDVLSYYPIIDNSGEINRFATVEASRSISKGTDDSKIASAEITIKAELMFPEFINKAVQSVINLCAKKASSG
;
A
#
# COMPACT_ATOMS: atom_id res chain seq x y z
N MET A 1 -19.48 -24.64 -4.89
CA MET A 1 -19.04 -24.23 -4.33
C MET A 1 -18.84 -22.96 -4.23
N LYS A 2 -18.99 -22.50 -3.79
CA LYS A 2 -18.75 -21.43 -3.78
C LYS A 2 -17.82 -20.99 -3.08
N THR A 3 -17.32 -20.63 -3.56
CA THR A 3 -16.21 -20.27 -3.02
C THR A 3 -16.38 -19.04 -2.32
N LYS A 4 -15.90 -19.01 -1.19
CA LYS A 4 -15.87 -17.87 -0.51
C LYS A 4 -14.91 -16.95 -1.11
N LYS A 5 -15.27 -15.81 -1.58
CA LYS A 5 -14.37 -14.90 -2.10
C LYS A 5 -13.57 -14.34 -1.02
N SER A 6 -12.28 -14.34 -1.12
CA SER A 6 -11.42 -13.72 -0.14
C SER A 6 -11.67 -12.25 -0.20
N LYS A 7 -11.68 -11.60 0.92
CA LYS A 7 -11.79 -10.18 0.97
C LYS A 7 -10.56 -9.56 0.40
N SER A 8 -10.71 -8.51 -0.35
CA SER A 8 -9.56 -7.75 -0.82
C SER A 8 -9.67 -6.33 -0.30
N ILE A 9 -8.55 -5.68 -0.14
CA ILE A 9 -8.48 -4.32 0.37
C ILE A 9 -7.71 -3.48 -0.64
N THR A 10 -8.30 -2.36 -1.03
CA THR A 10 -7.58 -1.40 -1.86
C THR A 10 -6.63 -0.62 -0.96
N ALA A 11 -5.40 -0.54 -1.35
CA ALA A 11 -4.37 0.09 -0.55
C ALA A 11 -3.38 0.81 -1.46
N PHE A 12 -2.35 1.36 -0.86
CA PHE A 12 -1.33 2.12 -1.58
C PHE A 12 0.04 1.58 -1.22
N LYS A 13 0.94 1.62 -2.18
CA LYS A 13 2.26 1.06 -1.98
C LYS A 13 3.31 1.94 -2.63
N GLY A 14 4.46 2.05 -1.97
CA GLY A 14 5.59 2.77 -2.50
C GLY A 14 6.66 1.81 -3.01
N PHE A 15 7.45 2.29 -3.95
CA PHE A 15 8.52 1.52 -4.57
C PHE A 15 9.66 2.46 -4.88
N ASN A 16 10.84 1.90 -5.12
CA ASN A 16 11.93 2.75 -5.60
C ASN A 16 11.72 3.07 -7.08
N LYS A 17 12.66 3.77 -7.68
CA LYS A 17 12.52 4.22 -9.07
C LYS A 17 12.40 3.06 -10.07
N ASP A 18 12.85 1.88 -9.69
CA ASP A 18 12.79 0.70 -10.56
C ASP A 18 11.59 -0.19 -10.27
N LEU A 19 10.66 0.30 -9.49
CA LEU A 19 9.46 -0.41 -9.08
C LEU A 19 9.82 -1.64 -8.25
N LYS A 20 10.82 -1.47 -7.39
CA LYS A 20 11.25 -2.52 -6.48
C LYS A 20 10.99 -2.13 -5.04
N CYS A 21 10.72 -3.13 -4.23
CA CYS A 21 10.71 -2.97 -2.78
C CYS A 21 11.77 -3.90 -2.26
N ARG A 22 12.80 -3.32 -1.65
CA ARG A 22 13.99 -4.07 -1.27
C ARG A 22 14.51 -4.75 -2.53
N ASP A 23 14.55 -6.06 -2.57
CA ASP A 23 15.07 -6.73 -3.75
C ASP A 23 13.99 -7.33 -4.63
N PHE A 24 12.74 -7.11 -4.28
CA PHE A 24 11.65 -7.73 -5.01
C PHE A 24 11.17 -6.82 -6.13
N GLN A 25 11.12 -7.35 -7.35
CA GLN A 25 10.69 -6.60 -8.52
C GLN A 25 9.18 -6.72 -8.71
N PHE A 26 8.49 -5.59 -8.72
CA PHE A 26 7.07 -5.55 -9.00
C PHE A 26 6.85 -5.08 -10.43
N GLU A 27 5.62 -5.20 -10.88
CA GLU A 27 5.26 -4.80 -12.24
C GLU A 27 3.80 -4.37 -12.24
N ILE A 28 3.53 -3.26 -12.90
CA ILE A 28 2.16 -2.74 -12.96
C ILE A 28 1.28 -3.75 -13.70
N GLY A 29 0.12 -4.01 -13.13
CA GLY A 29 -0.86 -4.91 -13.73
C GLY A 29 -0.70 -6.36 -13.35
N LYS A 30 0.30 -6.70 -12.55
CA LYS A 30 0.55 -8.09 -12.20
C LYS A 30 0.15 -8.41 -10.78
N THR A 31 -0.12 -9.67 -10.54
CA THR A 31 -0.46 -10.19 -9.22
C THR A 31 0.68 -11.06 -8.74
N PHE A 32 1.06 -10.87 -7.49
CA PHE A 32 2.15 -11.62 -6.88
C PHE A 32 1.64 -12.34 -5.65
N ALA A 33 2.15 -13.53 -5.40
CA ALA A 33 1.74 -14.34 -4.27
C ALA A 33 2.93 -14.69 -3.41
N HIS A 34 2.72 -14.65 -2.09
CA HIS A 34 3.73 -14.99 -1.10
C HIS A 34 3.35 -16.32 -0.48
N GLU A 35 4.31 -17.20 -0.37
CA GLU A 35 4.06 -18.47 0.29
C GLU A 35 4.54 -18.38 1.71
N GLY A 36 3.79 -19.00 2.59
CA GLY A 36 4.13 -19.00 3.99
C GLY A 36 3.28 -18.04 4.78
N GLU A 37 3.62 -17.91 6.02
CA GLU A 37 2.86 -17.11 6.95
C GLU A 37 2.98 -15.62 6.67
N VAL A 38 1.89 -14.90 6.87
CA VAL A 38 1.86 -13.46 6.64
C VAL A 38 1.84 -12.73 7.97
N LYS A 39 2.79 -11.84 8.16
CA LYS A 39 2.87 -11.03 9.37
C LYS A 39 3.10 -9.58 8.99
N ALA A 40 2.40 -8.68 9.66
CA ALA A 40 2.39 -7.27 9.29
C ALA A 40 3.76 -6.63 9.26
N CYS A 41 4.71 -7.12 10.02
CA CYS A 41 6.03 -6.51 10.08
C CYS A 41 7.13 -7.34 9.44
N ASN A 42 6.86 -8.59 9.13
CA ASN A 42 7.92 -9.50 8.71
C ASN A 42 7.78 -10.13 7.35
N SER A 43 6.62 -10.56 7.00
CA SER A 43 6.48 -11.35 5.78
C SER A 43 5.21 -10.99 5.05
N GLY A 44 5.16 -11.36 3.78
CA GLY A 44 4.04 -11.00 2.94
C GLY A 44 4.31 -9.71 2.19
N PHE A 45 3.33 -9.26 1.46
CA PHE A 45 3.43 -8.02 0.71
C PHE A 45 2.82 -6.89 1.53
N HIS A 46 3.55 -5.81 1.69
CA HIS A 46 3.13 -4.71 2.54
C HIS A 46 2.54 -3.56 1.74
N SER A 47 1.49 -2.98 2.27
CA SER A 47 0.87 -1.81 1.67
C SER A 47 0.18 -1.04 2.79
N CYS A 48 -0.28 0.16 2.51
CA CYS A 48 -0.96 0.98 3.51
C CYS A 48 -2.33 1.37 3.00
N VAL A 49 -3.33 1.20 3.84
CA VAL A 49 -4.69 1.59 3.49
C VAL A 49 -4.77 3.11 3.33
N ASN A 50 -4.03 3.83 4.16
CA ASN A 50 -3.99 5.27 4.10
C ASN A 50 -2.75 5.69 3.31
N PRO A 51 -2.90 6.40 2.18
CA PRO A 51 -1.75 6.75 1.35
C PRO A 51 -0.72 7.62 2.07
N MET A 52 -1.15 8.42 3.05
CA MET A 52 -0.20 9.23 3.78
C MET A 52 0.81 8.37 4.54
N ASP A 53 0.38 7.21 5.02
CA ASP A 53 1.28 6.33 5.78
C ASP A 53 2.37 5.71 4.90
N VAL A 54 2.15 5.65 3.59
CA VAL A 54 3.16 5.13 2.68
C VAL A 54 4.44 5.97 2.76
N LEU A 55 4.28 7.27 2.97
CA LEU A 55 5.41 8.18 3.01
C LEU A 55 6.36 7.94 4.17
N SER A 56 5.90 7.24 5.21
CA SER A 56 6.79 6.85 6.30
C SER A 56 7.76 5.75 5.88
N TYR A 57 7.42 5.02 4.84
CA TYR A 57 8.25 3.92 4.36
C TYR A 57 8.97 4.26 3.07
N TYR A 58 8.32 5.02 2.21
CA TYR A 58 8.89 5.46 0.94
C TYR A 58 8.65 6.94 0.79
N PRO A 59 9.59 7.77 1.22
CA PRO A 59 9.42 9.22 1.05
C PRO A 59 9.40 9.58 -0.43
N ILE A 60 8.92 10.76 -0.74
CA ILE A 60 8.82 11.21 -2.12
C ILE A 60 10.17 11.19 -2.80
N ILE A 61 11.20 11.66 -2.09
CA ILE A 61 12.57 11.65 -2.60
C ILE A 61 13.40 10.86 -1.61
N ASP A 62 14.15 9.88 -2.10
CA ASP A 62 14.94 9.05 -1.23
C ASP A 62 16.28 9.72 -0.90
N ASN A 63 17.10 9.03 -0.12
CA ASN A 63 18.36 9.59 0.34
C ASN A 63 19.36 9.86 -0.77
N SER A 64 19.19 9.23 -1.91
CA SER A 64 20.08 9.49 -3.04
C SER A 64 19.53 10.52 -4.01
N GLY A 65 18.41 11.15 -3.68
CA GLY A 65 17.83 12.16 -4.52
C GLY A 65 16.93 11.64 -5.63
N GLU A 66 16.58 10.34 -5.58
CA GLU A 66 15.71 9.76 -6.59
C GLU A 66 14.27 9.86 -6.15
N ILE A 67 13.39 10.06 -7.12
CA ILE A 67 11.96 10.11 -6.83
C ILE A 67 11.39 8.70 -6.79
N ASN A 68 10.73 8.38 -5.69
CA ASN A 68 10.10 7.07 -5.55
C ASN A 68 8.81 7.02 -6.34
N ARG A 69 8.30 5.81 -6.54
CA ARG A 69 7.09 5.58 -7.31
C ARG A 69 6.00 5.05 -6.39
N PHE A 70 4.76 5.29 -6.76
CA PHE A 70 3.62 4.92 -5.92
C PHE A 70 2.53 4.33 -6.79
N ALA A 71 1.76 3.39 -6.23
CA ALA A 71 0.70 2.73 -6.99
C ALA A 71 -0.46 2.39 -6.08
N THR A 72 -1.65 2.28 -6.68
CA THR A 72 -2.77 1.66 -5.99
C THR A 72 -2.62 0.16 -6.15
N VAL A 73 -2.94 -0.57 -5.10
CA VAL A 73 -2.81 -2.01 -5.10
C VAL A 73 -4.05 -2.63 -4.50
N GLU A 74 -4.21 -3.92 -4.76
CA GLU A 74 -5.26 -4.68 -4.14
C GLU A 74 -4.59 -5.77 -3.32
N ALA A 75 -4.76 -5.74 -2.01
CA ALA A 75 -4.21 -6.74 -1.11
C ALA A 75 -5.27 -7.79 -0.87
N SER A 76 -4.89 -9.05 -0.97
CA SER A 76 -5.85 -10.13 -0.77
C SER A 76 -5.16 -11.33 -0.14
N ARG A 77 -5.98 -12.24 0.37
CA ARG A 77 -5.55 -13.47 0.99
C ARG A 77 -4.71 -13.25 2.23
N SER A 78 -5.15 -13.78 3.30
CA SER A 78 -4.43 -13.76 4.58
C SER A 78 -3.88 -12.39 4.92
N ILE A 79 -4.77 -11.45 5.15
CA ILE A 79 -4.35 -10.09 5.46
C ILE A 79 -4.08 -9.94 6.95
N SER A 80 -2.90 -9.42 7.28
CA SER A 80 -2.51 -9.16 8.66
C SER A 80 -2.36 -7.64 8.82
N LYS A 81 -3.01 -7.09 9.82
CA LYS A 81 -2.98 -5.64 10.05
C LYS A 81 -1.97 -5.29 11.11
N GLY A 82 -1.28 -4.18 10.88
CA GLY A 82 -0.39 -3.65 11.89
C GLY A 82 -1.18 -2.87 12.93
N THR A 83 -0.47 -2.41 13.94
CA THR A 83 -1.11 -1.71 15.05
C THR A 83 -0.77 -0.22 15.09
N ASP A 84 0.30 0.18 14.43
CA ASP A 84 0.78 1.56 14.53
C ASP A 84 0.17 2.51 13.53
N ASP A 85 -0.03 2.04 12.33
CA ASP A 85 -0.59 2.88 11.27
C ASP A 85 -1.46 1.97 10.39
N SER A 86 -1.71 2.38 9.16
CA SER A 86 -2.60 1.62 8.30
C SER A 86 -1.89 0.54 7.47
N LYS A 87 -0.64 0.23 7.80
CA LYS A 87 0.11 -0.79 7.07
C LYS A 87 -0.51 -2.17 7.27
N ILE A 88 -0.62 -2.90 6.18
CA ILE A 88 -1.09 -4.28 6.21
C ILE A 88 -0.11 -5.14 5.45
N ALA A 89 -0.15 -6.42 5.70
CA ALA A 89 0.60 -7.42 4.94
C ALA A 89 -0.39 -8.41 4.38
N SER A 90 -0.16 -8.87 3.17
CA SER A 90 -1.07 -9.82 2.55
C SER A 90 -0.29 -10.90 1.82
N ALA A 91 -0.93 -12.04 1.64
CA ALA A 91 -0.32 -13.14 0.91
C ALA A 91 -0.34 -12.90 -0.59
N GLU A 92 -1.25 -12.07 -1.05
CA GLU A 92 -1.34 -11.78 -2.48
C GLU A 92 -1.53 -10.30 -2.68
N ILE A 93 -0.90 -9.74 -3.70
CA ILE A 93 -1.03 -8.33 -4.01
C ILE A 93 -1.08 -8.16 -5.52
N THR A 94 -1.98 -7.32 -5.98
CA THR A 94 -2.08 -6.95 -7.38
C THR A 94 -1.72 -5.48 -7.51
N ILE A 95 -0.77 -5.17 -8.37
CA ILE A 95 -0.39 -3.78 -8.60
C ILE A 95 -1.32 -3.24 -9.67
N LYS A 96 -2.27 -2.42 -9.25
CA LYS A 96 -3.36 -2.00 -10.13
C LYS A 96 -2.96 -0.90 -11.09
N ALA A 97 -2.47 0.20 -10.57
CA ALA A 97 -2.16 1.34 -11.41
C ALA A 97 -1.13 2.21 -10.73
N GLU A 98 -0.17 2.68 -11.51
CA GLU A 98 0.81 3.60 -10.97
C GLU A 98 0.18 4.98 -10.86
N LEU A 99 0.45 5.67 -9.77
CA LEU A 99 -0.07 7.01 -9.56
C LEU A 99 1.01 8.01 -9.94
N MET A 100 0.66 8.98 -10.77
CA MET A 100 1.57 10.07 -11.02
C MET A 100 1.74 10.83 -9.72
N PHE A 101 2.89 11.48 -9.58
CA PHE A 101 3.21 12.20 -8.37
C PHE A 101 2.07 13.14 -7.93
N PRO A 102 1.52 13.99 -8.79
CA PRO A 102 0.42 14.86 -8.35
C PRO A 102 -0.81 14.09 -7.91
N GLU A 103 -1.10 12.98 -8.55
CA GLU A 103 -2.25 12.16 -8.16
C GLU A 103 -2.05 11.56 -6.78
N PHE A 104 -0.85 11.08 -6.50
CA PHE A 104 -0.57 10.50 -5.21
C PHE A 104 -0.72 11.55 -4.11
N ILE A 105 -0.17 12.74 -4.33
CA ILE A 105 -0.24 13.81 -3.36
C ILE A 105 -1.70 14.20 -3.11
N ASN A 106 -2.49 14.28 -4.16
CA ASN A 106 -3.89 14.63 -4.03
C ASN A 106 -4.64 13.59 -3.18
N LYS A 107 -4.36 12.32 -3.39
CA LYS A 107 -5.00 11.27 -2.60
C LYS A 107 -4.57 11.31 -1.14
N ALA A 108 -3.31 11.61 -0.90
CA ALA A 108 -2.81 11.71 0.47
C ALA A 108 -3.46 12.88 1.21
N VAL A 109 -3.56 14.01 0.55
CA VAL A 109 -4.19 15.19 1.14
C VAL A 109 -5.67 14.92 1.38
N GLN A 110 -6.33 14.28 0.43
CA GLN A 110 -7.74 13.97 0.57
C GLN A 110 -8.01 13.05 1.76
N SER A 111 -7.12 12.09 2.00
CA SER A 111 -7.30 11.20 3.13
C SER A 111 -7.17 11.94 4.46
N VAL A 112 -6.28 12.93 4.54
CA VAL A 112 -6.14 13.73 5.74
C VAL A 112 -7.39 14.58 5.95
N ILE A 113 -7.90 15.20 4.89
CA ILE A 113 -9.10 16.00 4.97
C ILE A 113 -10.28 15.16 5.45
N ASN A 114 -10.40 13.94 4.93
CA ASN A 114 -11.50 13.06 5.32
C ASN A 114 -11.40 12.66 6.79
N LEU A 115 -10.20 12.43 7.28
CA LEU A 115 -10.01 12.11 8.69
C LEU A 115 -10.39 13.30 9.57
N CYS A 116 -10.02 14.49 9.17
CA CYS A 116 -10.35 15.67 9.93
C CYS A 116 -11.85 15.92 9.94
N ALA A 117 -12.51 15.73 8.82
CA ALA A 117 -13.95 15.91 8.75
C ALA A 117 -14.68 14.90 9.62
N LYS A 118 -14.20 13.67 9.62
CA LYS A 118 -14.80 12.64 10.43
C LYS A 118 -14.65 12.94 11.91
N LYS A 119 -13.50 13.44 12.32
CA LYS A 119 -13.26 13.82 13.68
C LYS A 119 -14.14 14.97 14.09
N ALA A 120 -14.27 15.96 13.25
CA ALA A 120 -15.11 17.12 13.54
C ALA A 120 -16.56 16.73 13.70
N SER A 121 -17.06 15.80 12.89
CA SER A 121 -18.46 15.45 13.01
C SER A 121 -18.76 14.53 14.18
N SER A 122 -17.77 13.82 14.71
CA SER A 122 -18.02 12.98 15.86
C SER A 122 -17.78 13.72 17.17
N GLY A 123 -17.20 14.88 17.11
CA GLY A 123 -16.94 15.69 18.29
C GLY A 123 -18.11 16.52 18.74
#